data_f07582e6b3dd39862bc80b4939c50564
#
_entry.id   f07582e6b3dd39862bc80b4939c50564
#
_cell.length_a   1.000
_cell.length_b   1.000
_cell.length_c   1.000
_cell.angle_alpha   90.00
_cell.angle_beta   90.00
_cell.angle_gamma   90.00
#
_symmetry.space_group_name_H-M   'P 1'
#
loop_
_entity.id
_entity.type
_entity.pdbx_description
1 polymer ?
#
loop_
_entity_poly.entity_id
_entity_poly.type
_entity_poly.pdbx_seq_one_letter_code
_entity_poly.pdbx_strand_id
1 'polypeptide(L)'
;MKGILIFIVVFGILVFVHEFGHFIVAKKSGILVREFSIGMGPKLFQIRRNPTTYTIRWLPLGGYVRLAGADDESKLDPGMTVVLQLNEQNEVVRIDASESEIPIEGIPVQVTKADLVDDLIIKGYENGDENDPVTYHVAHDATIIEKNGTELIIAPRDTQFNQANVWQKLATNFAGPFMNILLGFVVFLIWTFTVPGPATTTVGSTQANSPARDAKIVTGDQIVAINGQKINNFDQVSQQINQSKGKVLHFELKKNGQIRKVTVKPKAHKIQKQTVYQIGIVAKSNENAVVKLKRGWDTAISTTGLIFRAVGNLFSHFSLNKLSGPVGIYSQTSQVSQMGFTYVLAFLGMISINLGIVNLIPIPGLDGGKLLLNLIELVRGKPISEEHEAIVELIGFGLLLVLIIAVTAVSYTHMTLPT
;
A
#
# COMPACT_ATOMS: atom_id res chain seq x y z
N MET A 1 10.57 -13.31 18.26
CA MET A 1 9.69 -12.19 18.66
C MET A 1 9.97 -10.89 17.89
N LYS A 2 11.22 -10.40 17.76
CA LYS A 2 11.54 -9.15 17.04
C LYS A 2 11.05 -9.14 15.58
N GLY A 3 11.26 -10.24 14.82
CA GLY A 3 10.80 -10.35 13.43
C GLY A 3 9.27 -10.25 13.25
N ILE A 4 8.51 -10.88 14.15
CA ILE A 4 7.04 -10.82 14.15
C ILE A 4 6.56 -9.39 14.41
N LEU A 5 7.13 -8.71 15.40
CA LEU A 5 6.76 -7.33 15.72
C LEU A 5 7.03 -6.40 14.53
N ILE A 6 8.20 -6.52 13.90
CA ILE A 6 8.56 -5.70 12.73
C ILE A 6 7.63 -6.02 11.55
N PHE A 7 7.28 -7.30 11.33
CA PHE A 7 6.32 -7.70 10.31
C PHE A 7 4.96 -7.03 10.55
N ILE A 8 4.43 -7.09 11.79
CA ILE A 8 3.15 -6.46 12.14
C ILE A 8 3.19 -4.95 11.89
N VAL A 9 4.28 -4.28 12.28
CA VAL A 9 4.44 -2.83 12.08
C VAL A 9 4.53 -2.47 10.59
N VAL A 10 5.38 -3.19 9.83
CA VAL A 10 5.55 -2.94 8.39
C VAL A 10 4.24 -3.15 7.65
N PHE A 11 3.57 -4.29 7.87
CA PHE A 11 2.29 -4.60 7.23
C PHE A 11 1.17 -3.66 7.68
N GLY A 12 1.12 -3.35 8.97
CA GLY A 12 0.17 -2.38 9.50
C GLY A 12 0.28 -1.01 8.82
N ILE A 13 1.50 -0.50 8.61
CA ILE A 13 1.73 0.76 7.90
C ILE A 13 1.28 0.64 6.44
N LEU A 14 1.64 -0.44 5.74
CA LEU A 14 1.29 -0.65 4.33
C LEU A 14 -0.21 -0.68 4.11
N VAL A 15 -0.92 -1.47 4.93
CA VAL A 15 -2.38 -1.60 4.88
C VAL A 15 -3.06 -0.29 5.27
N PHE A 16 -2.62 0.31 6.38
CA PHE A 16 -3.20 1.60 6.81
C PHE A 16 -3.13 2.66 5.73
N VAL A 17 -1.95 2.85 5.11
CA VAL A 17 -1.76 3.89 4.08
C VAL A 17 -2.58 3.56 2.82
N HIS A 18 -2.68 2.29 2.45
CA HIS A 18 -3.50 1.83 1.34
C HIS A 18 -4.99 2.15 1.56
N GLU A 19 -5.56 1.66 2.66
CA GLU A 19 -6.97 1.89 2.99
C GLU A 19 -7.27 3.38 3.23
N PHE A 20 -6.31 4.12 3.82
CA PHE A 20 -6.43 5.56 4.00
C PHE A 20 -6.52 6.31 2.68
N GLY A 21 -5.88 5.81 1.61
CA GLY A 21 -6.03 6.33 0.26
C GLY A 21 -7.49 6.26 -0.20
N HIS A 22 -8.10 5.09 -0.18
CA HIS A 22 -9.50 4.89 -0.53
C HIS A 22 -10.42 5.76 0.33
N PHE A 23 -10.20 5.72 1.63
CA PHE A 23 -10.99 6.47 2.62
C PHE A 23 -11.03 7.98 2.35
N ILE A 24 -9.86 8.60 2.16
CA ILE A 24 -9.79 10.07 2.01
C ILE A 24 -10.40 10.53 0.69
N VAL A 25 -10.21 9.74 -0.38
CA VAL A 25 -10.77 10.08 -1.69
C VAL A 25 -12.26 9.84 -1.73
N ALA A 26 -12.76 8.73 -1.18
CA ALA A 26 -14.19 8.48 -1.04
C ALA A 26 -14.90 9.62 -0.30
N LYS A 27 -14.39 10.01 0.87
CA LYS A 27 -14.97 11.14 1.65
C LYS A 27 -14.94 12.46 0.89
N LYS A 28 -13.84 12.78 0.18
CA LYS A 28 -13.75 13.99 -0.64
C LYS A 28 -14.67 13.96 -1.86
N SER A 29 -15.04 12.77 -2.32
CA SER A 29 -15.98 12.56 -3.41
C SER A 29 -17.45 12.56 -2.95
N GLY A 30 -17.74 12.81 -1.67
CA GLY A 30 -19.09 12.77 -1.12
C GLY A 30 -19.62 11.36 -0.85
N ILE A 31 -18.81 10.33 -1.04
CA ILE A 31 -19.21 8.94 -0.81
C ILE A 31 -19.19 8.65 0.70
N LEU A 32 -20.29 8.11 1.21
CA LEU A 32 -20.43 7.76 2.61
C LEU A 32 -19.54 6.54 2.95
N VAL A 33 -18.61 6.74 3.88
CA VAL A 33 -17.76 5.66 4.40
C VAL A 33 -18.35 5.15 5.71
N ARG A 34 -18.87 3.93 5.71
CA ARG A 34 -19.47 3.27 6.88
C ARG A 34 -18.44 2.75 7.85
N GLU A 35 -17.41 2.05 7.35
CA GLU A 35 -16.35 1.49 8.19
C GLU A 35 -14.98 1.66 7.54
N PHE A 36 -14.01 2.05 8.35
CA PHE A 36 -12.59 2.03 8.05
C PHE A 36 -11.92 1.00 8.96
N SER A 37 -11.47 -0.12 8.42
CA SER A 37 -10.94 -1.24 9.20
C SER A 37 -9.50 -1.56 8.83
N ILE A 38 -8.66 -1.70 9.86
CA ILE A 38 -7.29 -2.20 9.73
C ILE A 38 -7.25 -3.61 10.29
N GLY A 39 -6.77 -4.56 9.48
CA GLY A 39 -6.71 -5.97 9.84
C GLY A 39 -7.97 -6.74 9.50
N MET A 40 -7.95 -8.03 9.78
CA MET A 40 -9.03 -9.00 9.58
C MET A 40 -9.32 -9.79 10.85
N GLY A 41 -10.44 -10.53 10.88
CA GLY A 41 -10.85 -11.36 11.99
C GLY A 41 -11.60 -10.59 13.08
N PRO A 42 -11.63 -11.08 14.34
CA PRO A 42 -12.35 -10.47 15.44
C PRO A 42 -11.91 -9.03 15.73
N LYS A 43 -12.85 -8.20 16.16
CA LYS A 43 -12.59 -6.80 16.53
C LYS A 43 -11.74 -6.75 17.80
N LEU A 44 -10.64 -6.01 17.78
CA LEU A 44 -9.81 -5.69 18.94
C LEU A 44 -10.24 -4.36 19.57
N PHE A 45 -10.46 -3.36 18.73
CA PHE A 45 -10.86 -2.02 19.15
C PHE A 45 -11.78 -1.42 18.10
N GLN A 46 -12.83 -0.73 18.55
CA GLN A 46 -13.77 -0.03 17.67
C GLN A 46 -14.17 1.30 18.30
N ILE A 47 -14.11 2.35 17.49
CA ILE A 47 -14.63 3.67 17.86
C ILE A 47 -15.47 4.21 16.72
N ARG A 48 -16.63 4.79 17.07
CA ARG A 48 -17.51 5.42 16.11
C ARG A 48 -17.33 6.94 16.18
N ARG A 49 -17.10 7.53 15.03
CA ARG A 49 -17.19 8.98 14.83
C ARG A 49 -18.06 9.20 13.61
N ASN A 50 -19.30 9.61 13.83
CA ASN A 50 -20.27 9.82 12.74
C ASN A 50 -19.66 10.56 11.54
N PRO A 51 -19.85 10.06 10.32
CA PRO A 51 -20.63 8.89 9.94
C PRO A 51 -19.84 7.56 9.95
N THR A 52 -18.55 7.57 10.23
CA THR A 52 -17.63 6.44 10.02
C THR A 52 -17.32 5.70 11.33
N THR A 53 -17.32 4.38 11.25
CA THR A 53 -16.81 3.48 12.30
C THR A 53 -15.36 3.11 12.00
N TYR A 54 -14.46 3.30 12.97
CA TYR A 54 -13.04 2.96 12.86
C TYR A 54 -12.79 1.69 13.66
N THR A 55 -12.24 0.66 13.01
CA THR A 55 -12.03 -0.66 13.63
C THR A 55 -10.58 -1.11 13.48
N ILE A 56 -10.02 -1.68 14.54
CA ILE A 56 -8.75 -2.43 14.51
C ILE A 56 -9.08 -3.88 14.84
N ARG A 57 -8.55 -4.81 14.02
CA ARG A 57 -8.80 -6.25 14.14
C ARG A 57 -7.53 -7.01 14.49
N TRP A 58 -7.69 -8.23 14.96
CA TRP A 58 -6.59 -9.04 15.52
C TRP A 58 -5.50 -9.41 14.50
N LEU A 59 -5.88 -9.74 13.27
CA LEU A 59 -4.94 -10.16 12.24
C LEU A 59 -4.52 -8.93 11.42
N PRO A 60 -3.24 -8.51 11.46
CA PRO A 60 -2.76 -7.35 10.71
C PRO A 60 -2.56 -7.66 9.21
N LEU A 61 -3.37 -8.54 8.66
CA LEU A 61 -3.36 -8.94 7.26
C LEU A 61 -4.55 -8.30 6.56
N GLY A 62 -4.27 -7.30 5.72
CA GLY A 62 -5.30 -6.59 5.00
C GLY A 62 -6.04 -5.54 5.84
N GLY A 63 -7.02 -4.93 5.23
CA GLY A 63 -7.94 -3.96 5.76
C GLY A 63 -9.10 -3.81 4.79
N TYR A 64 -10.03 -2.91 5.07
CA TYR A 64 -11.06 -2.53 4.12
C TYR A 64 -11.68 -1.18 4.46
N VAL A 65 -12.17 -0.53 3.43
CA VAL A 65 -13.04 0.64 3.52
C VAL A 65 -14.42 0.24 3.02
N ARG A 66 -15.41 0.15 3.94
CA ARG A 66 -16.79 -0.17 3.58
C ARG A 66 -17.48 1.12 3.15
N LEU A 67 -17.80 1.19 1.87
CA LEU A 67 -18.53 2.29 1.27
C LEU A 67 -20.03 1.97 1.26
N ALA A 68 -20.89 2.98 1.37
CA ALA A 68 -22.31 2.81 1.23
C ALA A 68 -22.70 2.48 -0.21
N GLY A 69 -23.73 1.69 -0.42
CA GLY A 69 -24.23 1.29 -1.75
C GLY A 69 -23.42 0.22 -2.44
N ALA A 70 -22.43 -0.41 -1.78
CA ALA A 70 -21.66 -1.52 -2.36
C ALA A 70 -22.30 -2.90 -2.05
N ASP A 71 -23.03 -3.07 -0.92
CA ASP A 71 -23.64 -4.34 -0.52
C ASP A 71 -24.73 -4.20 0.58
N ASP A 72 -25.16 -3.00 0.95
CA ASP A 72 -25.84 -2.84 2.23
C ASP A 72 -26.85 -1.70 2.25
N GLU A 73 -28.05 -1.99 1.89
CA GLU A 73 -29.18 -1.09 2.14
C GLU A 73 -29.92 -1.57 3.38
N SER A 74 -29.95 -0.72 4.43
CA SER A 74 -30.84 -0.94 5.56
C SER A 74 -32.28 -0.83 5.06
N LYS A 75 -32.94 -1.95 4.83
CA LYS A 75 -34.33 -2.00 4.35
C LYS A 75 -35.28 -2.07 5.54
N LEU A 76 -36.29 -1.22 5.50
CA LEU A 76 -37.45 -1.33 6.37
C LEU A 76 -38.55 -2.07 5.59
N ASP A 77 -38.79 -3.31 5.96
CA ASP A 77 -39.85 -4.11 5.33
C ASP A 77 -41.24 -3.65 5.76
N PRO A 78 -42.22 -3.69 4.87
CA PRO A 78 -43.62 -3.47 5.25
C PRO A 78 -44.06 -4.41 6.39
N GLY A 79 -44.75 -3.83 7.37
CA GLY A 79 -45.19 -4.54 8.57
C GLY A 79 -44.22 -4.45 9.76
N MET A 80 -43.00 -3.97 9.58
CA MET A 80 -42.09 -3.72 10.69
C MET A 80 -42.60 -2.56 11.55
N THR A 81 -42.46 -2.70 12.87
CA THR A 81 -42.66 -1.58 13.79
C THR A 81 -41.33 -0.95 14.12
N VAL A 82 -41.23 0.36 13.92
CA VAL A 82 -40.03 1.17 14.20
C VAL A 82 -40.41 2.33 15.12
N VAL A 83 -39.43 2.85 15.85
CA VAL A 83 -39.60 4.07 16.65
C VAL A 83 -38.85 5.22 15.95
N LEU A 84 -39.58 6.29 15.65
CA LEU A 84 -39.06 7.46 14.94
C LEU A 84 -38.79 8.60 15.91
N GLN A 85 -37.58 9.19 15.85
CA GLN A 85 -37.27 10.45 16.51
C GLN A 85 -37.27 11.57 15.48
N LEU A 86 -37.98 12.64 15.78
CA LEU A 86 -38.08 13.82 14.91
C LEU A 86 -37.23 14.97 15.43
N ASN A 87 -36.76 15.82 14.50
CA ASN A 87 -36.14 17.11 14.79
C ASN A 87 -37.23 18.21 14.93
N GLU A 88 -36.80 19.44 15.19
CA GLU A 88 -37.68 20.63 15.29
C GLU A 88 -38.42 20.96 13.98
N GLN A 89 -37.91 20.43 12.82
CA GLN A 89 -38.53 20.59 11.51
C GLN A 89 -39.51 19.46 11.15
N ASN A 90 -39.82 18.55 12.10
CA ASN A 90 -40.61 17.35 11.89
C ASN A 90 -39.98 16.34 10.87
N GLU A 91 -38.66 16.34 10.70
CA GLU A 91 -37.99 15.32 9.94
C GLU A 91 -37.44 14.22 10.84
N VAL A 92 -37.47 12.96 10.35
CA VAL A 92 -36.94 11.82 11.07
C VAL A 92 -35.40 11.90 11.06
N VAL A 93 -34.80 12.01 12.24
CA VAL A 93 -33.34 12.00 12.42
C VAL A 93 -32.83 10.68 12.93
N ARG A 94 -33.68 9.86 13.51
CA ARG A 94 -33.31 8.55 14.01
C ARG A 94 -34.45 7.55 13.89
N ILE A 95 -34.12 6.36 13.39
CA ILE A 95 -35.04 5.26 13.19
C ILE A 95 -34.54 4.08 14.06
N ASP A 96 -35.35 3.64 14.99
CA ASP A 96 -35.05 2.42 15.75
C ASP A 96 -35.85 1.25 15.20
N ALA A 97 -35.15 0.36 14.51
CA ALA A 97 -35.68 -0.92 14.02
C ALA A 97 -35.13 -2.11 14.83
N SER A 98 -34.51 -1.84 15.99
CA SER A 98 -34.04 -2.89 16.88
C SER A 98 -35.25 -3.55 17.62
N GLU A 99 -35.13 -4.84 17.90
CA GLU A 99 -36.07 -5.57 18.74
C GLU A 99 -35.71 -5.43 20.24
N SER A 100 -35.13 -4.27 20.63
CA SER A 100 -34.65 -4.03 21.98
C SER A 100 -35.80 -3.82 22.96
N GLU A 101 -35.70 -4.42 24.16
CA GLU A 101 -36.67 -4.22 25.26
C GLU A 101 -36.64 -2.79 25.85
N ILE A 102 -35.63 -1.98 25.50
CA ILE A 102 -35.52 -0.59 25.96
C ILE A 102 -35.92 0.32 24.78
N PRO A 103 -37.18 0.77 24.74
CA PRO A 103 -37.60 1.66 23.65
C PRO A 103 -36.95 3.02 23.80
N ILE A 104 -36.48 3.55 22.66
CA ILE A 104 -36.04 4.94 22.54
C ILE A 104 -37.28 5.85 22.63
N GLU A 105 -37.19 7.01 23.25
CA GLU A 105 -38.25 8.02 23.20
C GLU A 105 -38.50 8.42 21.74
N GLY A 106 -39.71 8.23 21.25
CA GLY A 106 -40.10 8.54 19.88
C GLY A 106 -41.51 8.07 19.53
N ILE A 107 -41.89 8.18 18.29
CA ILE A 107 -43.19 7.82 17.76
C ILE A 107 -43.13 6.39 17.20
N PRO A 108 -43.85 5.41 17.76
CA PRO A 108 -43.90 4.09 17.18
C PRO A 108 -44.77 4.09 15.92
N VAL A 109 -44.19 3.60 14.82
CA VAL A 109 -44.82 3.56 13.49
C VAL A 109 -44.72 2.14 12.92
N GLN A 110 -45.86 1.58 12.51
CA GLN A 110 -45.90 0.37 11.71
C GLN A 110 -45.70 0.75 10.24
N VAL A 111 -44.54 0.37 9.68
CA VAL A 111 -44.13 0.74 8.32
C VAL A 111 -45.01 0.05 7.28
N THR A 112 -45.59 0.84 6.37
CA THR A 112 -46.26 0.33 5.17
C THR A 112 -45.40 0.46 3.92
N LYS A 113 -44.61 1.53 3.82
CA LYS A 113 -43.61 1.77 2.77
C LYS A 113 -42.49 2.63 3.35
N ALA A 114 -41.26 2.30 3.03
CA ALA A 114 -40.12 3.14 3.31
C ALA A 114 -39.24 3.26 2.06
N ASP A 115 -38.71 4.46 1.85
CA ASP A 115 -37.68 4.74 0.86
C ASP A 115 -36.65 5.65 1.54
N LEU A 116 -35.51 5.05 1.90
CA LEU A 116 -34.39 5.72 2.56
C LEU A 116 -33.27 6.08 1.58
N VAL A 117 -33.51 5.88 0.28
CA VAL A 117 -32.54 6.07 -0.79
C VAL A 117 -32.89 7.26 -1.68
N ASP A 118 -34.10 7.28 -2.25
CA ASP A 118 -34.53 8.29 -3.22
C ASP A 118 -35.45 9.37 -2.63
N ASP A 119 -36.64 8.94 -2.19
CA ASP A 119 -37.67 9.87 -1.72
C ASP A 119 -37.43 10.35 -0.28
N LEU A 120 -36.60 9.65 0.49
CA LEU A 120 -36.33 9.88 1.92
C LEU A 120 -37.63 10.02 2.72
N ILE A 121 -38.51 9.02 2.61
CA ILE A 121 -39.81 8.97 3.29
C ILE A 121 -40.05 7.64 3.99
N ILE A 122 -40.80 7.71 5.10
CA ILE A 122 -41.40 6.57 5.76
C ILE A 122 -42.90 6.80 5.82
N LYS A 123 -43.68 5.84 5.32
CA LYS A 123 -45.13 5.81 5.42
C LYS A 123 -45.54 4.71 6.37
N GLY A 124 -46.50 4.97 7.21
CA GLY A 124 -46.96 3.96 8.17
C GLY A 124 -48.10 4.45 9.05
N TYR A 125 -48.49 3.61 9.97
CA TYR A 125 -49.55 3.86 10.93
C TYR A 125 -48.94 4.19 12.29
N GLU A 126 -49.30 5.34 12.86
CA GLU A 126 -48.90 5.70 14.24
C GLU A 126 -49.63 4.88 15.26
N ASN A 127 -48.93 4.37 16.28
CA ASN A 127 -49.49 3.66 17.39
C ASN A 127 -50.47 2.53 16.99
N GLY A 128 -50.39 2.03 15.76
CA GLY A 128 -51.26 0.95 15.25
C GLY A 128 -52.63 1.42 14.76
N ASP A 129 -52.85 2.73 14.56
CA ASP A 129 -54.12 3.25 13.99
C ASP A 129 -54.10 3.14 12.46
N GLU A 130 -54.69 2.07 11.94
CA GLU A 130 -54.75 1.77 10.49
C GLU A 130 -55.64 2.72 9.71
N ASN A 131 -56.40 3.64 10.35
CA ASN A 131 -57.34 4.53 9.67
C ASN A 131 -56.69 5.83 9.17
N ASP A 132 -55.49 6.17 9.71
CA ASP A 132 -54.79 7.43 9.36
C ASP A 132 -53.31 7.18 9.02
N PRO A 133 -52.99 6.87 7.75
CA PRO A 133 -51.61 6.66 7.33
C PRO A 133 -50.85 7.99 7.29
N VAL A 134 -49.77 8.07 8.04
CA VAL A 134 -48.90 9.25 8.10
C VAL A 134 -47.67 9.06 7.20
N THR A 135 -47.16 10.16 6.62
CA THR A 135 -45.92 10.18 5.87
C THR A 135 -44.92 11.07 6.59
N TYR A 136 -43.75 10.52 6.90
CA TYR A 136 -42.64 11.21 7.51
C TYR A 136 -41.54 11.45 6.50
N HIS A 137 -40.98 12.66 6.45
CA HIS A 137 -39.75 12.96 5.73
C HIS A 137 -38.55 12.58 6.59
N VAL A 138 -37.54 11.98 5.98
CA VAL A 138 -36.33 11.51 6.66
C VAL A 138 -35.19 12.48 6.33
N ALA A 139 -34.50 12.94 7.37
CA ALA A 139 -33.33 13.80 7.20
C ALA A 139 -32.21 13.04 6.46
N HIS A 140 -31.49 13.74 5.60
CA HIS A 140 -30.44 13.16 4.75
C HIS A 140 -29.32 12.45 5.55
N ASP A 141 -29.07 12.89 6.78
CA ASP A 141 -28.07 12.31 7.70
C ASP A 141 -28.70 11.50 8.85
N ALA A 142 -29.96 11.09 8.69
CA ALA A 142 -30.66 10.28 9.67
C ALA A 142 -29.93 8.98 9.97
N THR A 143 -30.09 8.48 11.20
CA THR A 143 -29.51 7.19 11.59
C THR A 143 -30.59 6.13 11.72
N ILE A 144 -30.21 4.88 11.45
CA ILE A 144 -31.04 3.69 11.67
C ILE A 144 -30.33 2.74 12.62
N ILE A 145 -31.04 2.25 13.63
CA ILE A 145 -30.58 1.18 14.49
C ILE A 145 -31.16 -0.12 13.91
N GLU A 146 -30.29 -0.98 13.42
CA GLU A 146 -30.67 -2.28 12.87
C GLU A 146 -31.08 -3.26 13.97
N LYS A 147 -31.71 -4.39 13.59
CA LYS A 147 -32.14 -5.47 14.52
C LYS A 147 -31.04 -5.96 15.46
N ASN A 148 -29.80 -5.93 15.01
CA ASN A 148 -28.61 -6.33 15.78
C ASN A 148 -28.12 -5.25 16.77
N GLY A 149 -28.80 -4.12 16.88
CA GLY A 149 -28.45 -2.97 17.71
C GLY A 149 -27.35 -2.08 17.11
N THR A 150 -26.91 -2.34 15.88
CA THR A 150 -25.92 -1.47 15.21
C THR A 150 -26.62 -0.23 14.67
N GLU A 151 -26.17 0.92 15.10
CA GLU A 151 -26.66 2.20 14.57
C GLU A 151 -25.80 2.62 13.38
N LEU A 152 -26.43 2.92 12.24
CA LEU A 152 -25.79 3.35 10.99
C LEU A 152 -26.47 4.64 10.49
N ILE A 153 -25.75 5.44 9.73
CA ILE A 153 -26.36 6.52 8.95
C ILE A 153 -27.04 5.90 7.72
N ILE A 154 -28.24 6.35 7.37
CA ILE A 154 -28.86 5.97 6.09
C ILE A 154 -27.92 6.36 4.93
N ALA A 155 -28.13 5.76 3.76
CA ALA A 155 -27.32 6.05 2.59
C ALA A 155 -28.19 6.57 1.43
N PRO A 156 -28.53 7.85 1.41
CA PRO A 156 -29.20 8.47 0.26
C PRO A 156 -28.41 8.23 -1.02
N ARG A 157 -29.10 8.22 -2.17
CA ARG A 157 -28.54 7.87 -3.48
C ARG A 157 -27.25 8.62 -3.82
N ASP A 158 -27.20 9.90 -3.52
CA ASP A 158 -26.07 10.78 -3.79
C ASP A 158 -24.81 10.47 -2.95
N THR A 159 -24.97 9.70 -1.86
CA THR A 159 -23.87 9.29 -0.99
C THR A 159 -23.35 7.88 -1.29
N GLN A 160 -23.99 7.15 -2.20
CA GLN A 160 -23.65 5.76 -2.52
C GLN A 160 -22.51 5.68 -3.54
N PHE A 161 -21.61 4.72 -3.36
CA PHE A 161 -20.48 4.49 -4.27
C PHE A 161 -20.93 4.08 -5.67
N ASN A 162 -21.91 3.18 -5.78
CA ASN A 162 -22.43 2.69 -7.06
C ASN A 162 -23.11 3.80 -7.90
N GLN A 163 -23.61 4.84 -7.25
CA GLN A 163 -24.23 6.02 -7.89
C GLN A 163 -23.26 7.16 -8.16
N ALA A 164 -22.05 7.11 -7.59
CA ALA A 164 -21.01 8.08 -7.85
C ALA A 164 -20.64 8.12 -9.34
N ASN A 165 -20.19 9.27 -9.84
CA ASN A 165 -19.74 9.34 -11.22
C ASN A 165 -18.46 8.49 -11.43
N VAL A 166 -18.23 8.06 -12.67
CA VAL A 166 -17.15 7.13 -13.03
C VAL A 166 -15.79 7.67 -12.61
N TRP A 167 -15.56 8.97 -12.67
CA TRP A 167 -14.27 9.59 -12.26
C TRP A 167 -14.06 9.52 -10.75
N GLN A 168 -15.12 9.65 -9.94
CA GLN A 168 -15.06 9.47 -8.49
C GLN A 168 -14.77 8.01 -8.13
N LYS A 169 -15.42 7.05 -8.83
CA LYS A 169 -15.14 5.60 -8.68
C LYS A 169 -13.68 5.28 -9.04
N LEU A 170 -13.21 5.76 -10.20
CA LEU A 170 -11.83 5.58 -10.65
C LEU A 170 -10.84 6.19 -9.64
N ALA A 171 -11.07 7.43 -9.20
CA ALA A 171 -10.20 8.09 -8.24
C ALA A 171 -10.15 7.34 -6.90
N THR A 172 -11.31 6.87 -6.41
CA THR A 172 -11.41 6.11 -5.15
C THR A 172 -10.64 4.79 -5.25
N ASN A 173 -10.84 4.01 -6.31
CA ASN A 173 -10.17 2.72 -6.49
C ASN A 173 -8.66 2.86 -6.80
N PHE A 174 -8.25 3.94 -7.45
CA PHE A 174 -6.83 4.23 -7.70
C PHE A 174 -6.08 4.72 -6.46
N ALA A 175 -6.79 5.33 -5.51
CA ALA A 175 -6.18 6.04 -4.39
C ALA A 175 -5.36 5.12 -3.46
N GLY A 176 -5.82 3.89 -3.18
CA GLY A 176 -5.08 2.93 -2.35
C GLY A 176 -3.72 2.57 -2.94
N PRO A 177 -3.67 2.02 -4.17
CA PRO A 177 -2.42 1.75 -4.88
C PRO A 177 -1.51 2.96 -4.99
N PHE A 178 -2.05 4.12 -5.34
CA PHE A 178 -1.30 5.37 -5.43
C PHE A 178 -0.64 5.76 -4.12
N MET A 179 -1.36 5.67 -3.00
CA MET A 179 -0.83 6.01 -1.68
C MET A 179 0.30 5.07 -1.27
N ASN A 180 0.27 3.80 -1.65
CA ASN A 180 1.37 2.88 -1.42
C ASN A 180 2.60 3.23 -2.26
N ILE A 181 2.43 3.59 -3.52
CA ILE A 181 3.53 4.07 -4.35
C ILE A 181 4.13 5.33 -3.72
N LEU A 182 3.30 6.29 -3.34
CA LEU A 182 3.72 7.53 -2.70
C LEU A 182 4.47 7.26 -1.38
N LEU A 183 3.96 6.36 -0.54
CA LEU A 183 4.64 5.94 0.69
C LEU A 183 6.03 5.39 0.39
N GLY A 184 6.18 4.54 -0.62
CA GLY A 184 7.47 4.00 -1.02
C GLY A 184 8.47 5.08 -1.42
N PHE A 185 8.03 6.09 -2.16
CA PHE A 185 8.87 7.27 -2.50
C PHE A 185 9.28 8.04 -1.25
N VAL A 186 8.32 8.36 -0.37
CA VAL A 186 8.61 9.07 0.90
C VAL A 186 9.59 8.27 1.77
N VAL A 187 9.39 6.97 1.87
CA VAL A 187 10.28 6.09 2.64
C VAL A 187 11.69 6.07 2.07
N PHE A 188 11.88 6.01 0.75
CA PHE A 188 13.21 6.09 0.14
C PHE A 188 13.87 7.45 0.31
N LEU A 189 13.10 8.54 0.32
CA LEU A 189 13.62 9.87 0.63
C LEU A 189 14.10 9.95 2.09
N ILE A 190 13.40 9.33 3.03
CA ILE A 190 13.82 9.25 4.44
C ILE A 190 15.02 8.30 4.59
N TRP A 191 14.97 7.13 3.95
CA TRP A 191 16.01 6.11 4.00
C TRP A 191 17.39 6.66 3.61
N THR A 192 17.45 7.52 2.60
CA THR A 192 18.73 8.06 2.13
C THR A 192 19.49 8.85 3.19
N PHE A 193 18.80 9.35 4.25
CA PHE A 193 19.44 10.01 5.39
C PHE A 193 19.95 9.03 6.45
N THR A 194 19.54 7.77 6.41
CA THR A 194 20.01 6.72 7.33
C THR A 194 21.25 5.98 6.80
N VAL A 195 21.65 6.25 5.56
CA VAL A 195 22.82 5.67 4.91
C VAL A 195 23.85 6.76 4.56
N PRO A 196 25.14 6.40 4.43
CA PRO A 196 26.13 7.32 3.88
C PRO A 196 25.68 7.83 2.50
N GLY A 197 25.98 9.06 2.20
CA GLY A 197 25.70 9.64 0.89
C GLY A 197 26.37 8.87 -0.26
N PRO A 198 26.03 9.15 -1.54
CA PRO A 198 26.66 8.49 -2.68
C PRO A 198 28.17 8.67 -2.69
N ALA A 199 28.88 7.61 -3.06
CA ALA A 199 30.31 7.59 -3.16
C ALA A 199 30.81 8.58 -4.23
N THR A 200 31.75 9.43 -3.88
CA THR A 200 32.42 10.33 -4.81
C THR A 200 33.69 9.69 -5.37
N THR A 201 34.29 10.28 -6.39
CA THR A 201 35.60 9.84 -6.91
C THR A 201 36.75 10.23 -5.99
N THR A 202 36.49 10.90 -4.88
CA THR A 202 37.50 11.29 -3.88
C THR A 202 37.72 10.16 -2.89
N VAL A 203 38.97 9.86 -2.61
CA VAL A 203 39.39 8.86 -1.61
C VAL A 203 39.11 9.40 -0.21
N GLY A 204 38.26 8.71 0.54
CA GLY A 204 37.97 8.99 1.96
C GLY A 204 39.01 8.37 2.88
N SER A 205 39.40 7.12 2.63
CA SER A 205 40.46 6.42 3.35
C SER A 205 41.07 5.28 2.53
N THR A 206 42.23 4.80 2.95
CA THR A 206 42.87 3.61 2.39
C THR A 206 43.04 2.55 3.48
N GLN A 207 42.81 1.29 3.14
CA GLN A 207 43.00 0.17 4.07
C GLN A 207 44.47 -0.08 4.34
N ALA A 208 44.79 -0.55 5.55
CA ALA A 208 46.16 -0.99 5.89
C ALA A 208 46.54 -2.18 4.98
N ASN A 209 47.82 -2.26 4.62
CA ASN A 209 48.38 -3.34 3.77
C ASN A 209 47.64 -3.55 2.42
N SER A 210 47.19 -2.44 1.84
CA SER A 210 46.46 -2.45 0.56
C SER A 210 47.30 -1.92 -0.61
N PRO A 211 47.03 -2.39 -1.85
CA PRO A 211 47.71 -1.88 -3.04
C PRO A 211 47.63 -0.36 -3.22
N ALA A 212 46.51 0.25 -2.78
CA ALA A 212 46.34 1.70 -2.82
C ALA A 212 47.33 2.41 -1.87
N ARG A 213 47.55 1.87 -0.68
CA ARG A 213 48.49 2.43 0.29
C ARG A 213 49.93 2.28 -0.16
N ASP A 214 50.26 1.10 -0.76
CA ASP A 214 51.61 0.86 -1.34
C ASP A 214 51.92 1.84 -2.48
N ALA A 215 50.89 2.18 -3.28
CA ALA A 215 50.94 3.17 -4.35
C ALA A 215 50.87 4.63 -3.83
N LYS A 216 50.88 4.86 -2.51
CA LYS A 216 50.81 6.18 -1.90
C LYS A 216 49.54 6.96 -2.23
N ILE A 217 48.43 6.27 -2.49
CA ILE A 217 47.10 6.91 -2.56
C ILE A 217 46.68 7.29 -1.14
N VAL A 218 46.27 8.55 -0.97
CA VAL A 218 45.96 9.10 0.35
C VAL A 218 44.59 9.75 0.38
N THR A 219 44.04 9.96 1.56
CA THR A 219 42.78 10.69 1.77
C THR A 219 42.81 12.06 1.11
N GLY A 220 41.74 12.37 0.40
CA GLY A 220 41.57 13.61 -0.36
C GLY A 220 42.06 13.54 -1.84
N ASP A 221 42.71 12.47 -2.25
CA ASP A 221 43.00 12.25 -3.68
C ASP A 221 41.70 12.05 -4.44
N GLN A 222 41.50 12.81 -5.52
CA GLN A 222 40.38 12.62 -6.44
C GLN A 222 40.82 11.80 -7.64
N ILE A 223 40.18 10.67 -7.90
CA ILE A 223 40.43 9.83 -9.09
C ILE A 223 39.77 10.51 -10.28
N VAL A 224 40.57 10.97 -11.22
CA VAL A 224 40.09 11.69 -12.42
C VAL A 224 40.15 10.83 -13.70
N ALA A 225 41.09 9.87 -13.78
CA ALA A 225 41.17 8.93 -14.88
C ALA A 225 41.81 7.60 -14.42
N ILE A 226 41.48 6.51 -15.12
CA ILE A 226 42.12 5.19 -14.99
C ILE A 226 42.45 4.71 -16.38
N ASN A 227 43.73 4.37 -16.66
CA ASN A 227 44.24 3.97 -17.98
C ASN A 227 43.86 4.96 -19.08
N GLY A 228 43.87 6.26 -18.77
CA GLY A 228 43.50 7.33 -19.69
C GLY A 228 42.00 7.56 -19.90
N GLN A 229 41.16 6.70 -19.35
CA GLN A 229 39.71 6.87 -19.39
C GLN A 229 39.23 7.74 -18.22
N LYS A 230 38.49 8.83 -18.54
CA LYS A 230 37.95 9.75 -17.54
C LYS A 230 36.93 9.07 -16.65
N ILE A 231 37.02 9.35 -15.37
CA ILE A 231 36.13 8.80 -14.32
C ILE A 231 35.20 9.91 -13.84
N ASN A 232 33.88 9.66 -13.92
CA ASN A 232 32.84 10.58 -13.46
C ASN A 232 32.15 10.17 -12.15
N ASN A 233 32.15 8.88 -11.80
CA ASN A 233 31.56 8.35 -10.58
C ASN A 233 32.38 7.17 -10.04
N PHE A 234 32.11 6.78 -8.79
CA PHE A 234 32.87 5.70 -8.12
C PHE A 234 32.52 4.30 -8.68
N ASP A 235 31.37 4.11 -9.27
CA ASP A 235 31.00 2.83 -9.89
C ASP A 235 31.93 2.51 -11.08
N GLN A 236 32.30 3.54 -11.87
CA GLN A 236 33.31 3.39 -12.93
C GLN A 236 34.67 2.99 -12.37
N VAL A 237 35.07 3.54 -11.20
CA VAL A 237 36.30 3.12 -10.51
C VAL A 237 36.23 1.63 -10.17
N SER A 238 35.15 1.18 -9.54
CA SER A 238 34.92 -0.21 -9.15
C SER A 238 34.91 -1.14 -10.38
N GLN A 239 34.24 -0.72 -11.44
CA GLN A 239 34.15 -1.46 -12.69
C GLN A 239 35.54 -1.66 -13.35
N GLN A 240 36.33 -0.58 -13.50
CA GLN A 240 37.68 -0.62 -14.08
C GLN A 240 38.59 -1.53 -13.26
N ILE A 241 38.53 -1.47 -11.91
CA ILE A 241 39.31 -2.33 -11.05
C ILE A 241 38.94 -3.81 -11.24
N ASN A 242 37.64 -4.14 -11.27
CA ASN A 242 37.20 -5.51 -11.47
C ASN A 242 37.52 -6.06 -12.88
N GLN A 243 37.33 -5.24 -13.92
CA GLN A 243 37.61 -5.61 -15.30
C GLN A 243 39.10 -5.83 -15.57
N SER A 244 39.99 -5.25 -14.77
CA SER A 244 41.42 -5.43 -14.90
C SER A 244 41.91 -6.86 -14.69
N LYS A 245 41.08 -7.69 -13.98
CA LYS A 245 41.44 -9.07 -13.60
C LYS A 245 42.83 -9.17 -12.94
N GLY A 246 43.18 -8.17 -12.12
CA GLY A 246 44.45 -8.11 -11.43
C GLY A 246 45.61 -7.57 -12.25
N LYS A 247 45.37 -7.09 -13.48
CA LYS A 247 46.40 -6.37 -14.25
C LYS A 247 46.67 -5.01 -13.65
N VAL A 248 47.86 -4.49 -13.91
CA VAL A 248 48.28 -3.18 -13.44
C VAL A 248 47.41 -2.09 -14.07
N LEU A 249 47.00 -1.12 -13.25
CA LEU A 249 46.18 0.04 -13.63
C LEU A 249 46.95 1.33 -13.38
N HIS A 250 46.82 2.27 -14.28
CA HIS A 250 47.40 3.60 -14.18
C HIS A 250 46.33 4.60 -13.77
N PHE A 251 46.44 5.12 -12.56
CA PHE A 251 45.51 6.12 -12.00
C PHE A 251 46.05 7.52 -12.20
N GLU A 252 45.20 8.45 -12.60
CA GLU A 252 45.47 9.87 -12.54
C GLU A 252 44.68 10.44 -11.35
N LEU A 253 45.41 10.97 -10.37
CA LEU A 253 44.89 11.49 -9.11
C LEU A 253 45.07 12.99 -9.08
N LYS A 254 44.02 13.73 -8.71
CA LYS A 254 44.06 15.19 -8.54
C LYS A 254 43.97 15.51 -7.04
N LYS A 255 44.92 16.33 -6.54
CA LYS A 255 44.90 16.87 -5.18
C LYS A 255 45.47 18.30 -5.20
N ASN A 256 44.76 19.24 -4.56
CA ASN A 256 45.14 20.66 -4.50
C ASN A 256 45.47 21.27 -5.88
N GLY A 257 44.70 20.89 -6.91
CA GLY A 257 44.89 21.37 -8.26
C GLY A 257 45.95 20.62 -9.09
N GLN A 258 46.84 19.86 -8.46
CA GLN A 258 47.92 19.10 -9.14
C GLN A 258 47.48 17.71 -9.51
N ILE A 259 47.85 17.25 -10.70
CA ILE A 259 47.59 15.87 -11.17
C ILE A 259 48.86 15.06 -11.04
N ARG A 260 48.78 13.87 -10.45
CA ARG A 260 49.87 12.90 -10.38
C ARG A 260 49.39 11.54 -10.88
N LYS A 261 50.32 10.79 -11.45
CA LYS A 261 50.06 9.42 -11.92
C LYS A 261 50.62 8.41 -10.95
N VAL A 262 49.87 7.41 -10.67
CA VAL A 262 50.28 6.29 -9.80
C VAL A 262 49.87 4.97 -10.45
N THR A 263 50.66 3.94 -10.17
CA THR A 263 50.43 2.58 -10.70
C THR A 263 50.01 1.68 -9.60
N VAL A 264 48.89 0.95 -9.78
CA VAL A 264 48.30 0.06 -8.77
C VAL A 264 47.99 -1.30 -9.37
N LYS A 265 48.40 -2.37 -8.70
CA LYS A 265 48.03 -3.73 -9.07
C LYS A 265 46.95 -4.25 -8.12
N PRO A 266 45.69 -4.45 -8.58
CA PRO A 266 44.61 -4.95 -7.72
C PRO A 266 44.89 -6.35 -7.18
N LYS A 267 44.50 -6.61 -5.92
CA LYS A 267 44.55 -7.95 -5.31
C LYS A 267 43.20 -8.66 -5.50
N ALA A 268 43.27 -9.96 -5.81
CA ALA A 268 42.12 -10.83 -5.92
C ALA A 268 41.61 -11.22 -4.52
N HIS A 269 40.32 -11.07 -4.27
CA HIS A 269 39.61 -11.57 -3.09
C HIS A 269 38.51 -12.53 -3.52
N LYS A 270 38.42 -13.70 -2.92
CA LYS A 270 37.30 -14.61 -3.12
C LYS A 270 36.17 -14.25 -2.14
N ILE A 271 35.03 -13.84 -2.66
CA ILE A 271 33.82 -13.60 -1.88
C ILE A 271 32.79 -14.62 -2.38
N GLN A 272 32.42 -15.57 -1.51
CA GLN A 272 31.62 -16.74 -1.88
C GLN A 272 32.26 -17.50 -3.06
N LYS A 273 31.56 -17.63 -4.21
CA LYS A 273 32.07 -18.32 -5.42
C LYS A 273 32.65 -17.36 -6.47
N GLN A 274 32.71 -16.03 -6.18
CA GLN A 274 33.18 -15.04 -7.16
C GLN A 274 34.51 -14.42 -6.75
N THR A 275 35.36 -14.17 -7.75
CA THR A 275 36.63 -13.46 -7.57
C THR A 275 36.40 -11.96 -7.81
N VAL A 276 36.61 -11.14 -6.80
CA VAL A 276 36.50 -9.67 -6.85
C VAL A 276 37.89 -9.08 -6.72
N TYR A 277 38.21 -8.10 -7.55
CA TYR A 277 39.50 -7.40 -7.50
C TYR A 277 39.35 -6.08 -6.73
N GLN A 278 40.25 -5.82 -5.80
CA GLN A 278 40.23 -4.64 -4.92
C GLN A 278 41.60 -4.00 -4.79
N ILE A 279 41.62 -2.70 -4.57
CA ILE A 279 42.86 -1.95 -4.28
C ILE A 279 42.88 -1.38 -2.86
N GLY A 280 41.78 -1.54 -2.09
CA GLY A 280 41.68 -1.13 -0.70
C GLY A 280 41.48 0.37 -0.49
N ILE A 281 40.66 1.02 -1.35
CA ILE A 281 40.19 2.39 -1.13
C ILE A 281 38.75 2.39 -0.64
N VAL A 282 38.42 3.37 0.21
CA VAL A 282 37.06 3.72 0.60
C VAL A 282 36.78 5.12 0.04
N ALA A 283 35.69 5.25 -0.70
CA ALA A 283 35.30 6.53 -1.25
C ALA A 283 34.81 7.50 -0.17
N LYS A 284 35.01 8.79 -0.39
CA LYS A 284 34.38 9.84 0.42
C LYS A 284 32.90 9.94 0.00
N SER A 285 32.00 9.89 0.96
CA SER A 285 30.56 10.09 0.73
C SER A 285 30.23 11.56 0.52
N ASN A 286 29.27 11.84 -0.35
CA ASN A 286 28.70 13.17 -0.48
C ASN A 286 27.50 13.32 0.44
N GLU A 287 27.68 14.03 1.54
CA GLU A 287 26.66 14.20 2.58
C GLU A 287 25.70 15.39 2.32
N ASN A 288 25.78 16.02 1.14
CA ASN A 288 24.89 17.11 0.77
C ASN A 288 23.43 16.60 0.71
N ALA A 289 22.52 17.28 1.41
CA ALA A 289 21.10 16.88 1.51
C ALA A 289 20.41 16.76 0.15
N VAL A 290 20.68 17.68 -0.77
CA VAL A 290 20.09 17.65 -2.13
C VAL A 290 20.55 16.42 -2.91
N VAL A 291 21.83 16.06 -2.78
CA VAL A 291 22.40 14.86 -3.42
C VAL A 291 21.80 13.60 -2.82
N LYS A 292 21.61 13.57 -1.51
CA LYS A 292 20.93 12.46 -0.81
C LYS A 292 19.48 12.33 -1.25
N LEU A 293 18.71 13.42 -1.28
CA LEU A 293 17.32 13.41 -1.76
C LEU A 293 17.23 12.90 -3.21
N LYS A 294 18.12 13.37 -4.07
CA LYS A 294 18.20 12.87 -5.46
C LYS A 294 18.45 11.36 -5.48
N ARG A 295 19.37 10.84 -4.65
CA ARG A 295 19.62 9.41 -4.55
C ARG A 295 18.35 8.63 -4.10
N GLY A 296 17.63 9.15 -3.09
CA GLY A 296 16.38 8.55 -2.63
C GLY A 296 15.34 8.48 -3.73
N TRP A 297 15.18 9.58 -4.46
CA TRP A 297 14.29 9.67 -5.63
C TRP A 297 14.69 8.69 -6.74
N ASP A 298 15.95 8.67 -7.14
CA ASP A 298 16.47 7.78 -8.17
C ASP A 298 16.34 6.30 -7.77
N THR A 299 16.48 6.00 -6.45
CA THR A 299 16.25 4.65 -5.92
C THR A 299 14.78 4.26 -6.02
N ALA A 300 13.85 5.15 -5.69
CA ALA A 300 12.42 4.89 -5.82
C ALA A 300 12.03 4.64 -7.28
N ILE A 301 12.49 5.48 -8.22
CA ILE A 301 12.25 5.31 -9.66
C ILE A 301 12.82 3.98 -10.18
N SER A 302 14.07 3.67 -9.83
CA SER A 302 14.71 2.42 -10.28
C SER A 302 14.01 1.19 -9.71
N THR A 303 13.58 1.23 -8.43
CA THR A 303 12.78 0.18 -7.80
C THR A 303 11.45 -0.01 -8.51
N THR A 304 10.74 1.09 -8.80
CA THR A 304 9.49 1.08 -9.57
C THR A 304 9.69 0.41 -10.92
N GLY A 305 10.74 0.79 -11.67
CA GLY A 305 11.07 0.18 -12.96
C GLY A 305 11.45 -1.30 -12.87
N LEU A 306 12.12 -1.72 -11.79
CA LEU A 306 12.42 -3.13 -11.55
C LEU A 306 11.16 -3.95 -11.31
N ILE A 307 10.22 -3.43 -10.51
CA ILE A 307 8.95 -4.12 -10.21
C ILE A 307 8.09 -4.23 -11.47
N PHE A 308 7.95 -3.16 -12.27
CA PHE A 308 7.24 -3.23 -13.54
C PHE A 308 7.83 -4.30 -14.49
N ARG A 309 9.17 -4.37 -14.58
CA ARG A 309 9.83 -5.42 -15.37
C ARG A 309 9.58 -6.81 -14.79
N ALA A 310 9.60 -6.96 -13.47
CA ALA A 310 9.33 -8.24 -12.83
C ALA A 310 7.89 -8.70 -13.09
N VAL A 311 6.91 -7.79 -12.99
CA VAL A 311 5.50 -8.06 -13.33
C VAL A 311 5.35 -8.41 -14.81
N GLY A 312 5.96 -7.66 -15.73
CA GLY A 312 5.95 -7.97 -17.17
C GLY A 312 6.56 -9.34 -17.48
N ASN A 313 7.68 -9.67 -16.82
CA ASN A 313 8.33 -10.99 -16.97
C ASN A 313 7.49 -12.12 -16.35
N LEU A 314 6.62 -11.84 -15.40
CA LEU A 314 5.70 -12.84 -14.85
C LEU A 314 4.62 -13.22 -15.87
N PHE A 315 4.11 -12.22 -16.63
CA PHE A 315 3.14 -12.50 -17.70
C PHE A 315 3.74 -13.22 -18.90
N SER A 316 5.00 -12.93 -19.25
CA SER A 316 5.67 -13.58 -20.39
C SER A 316 6.24 -14.96 -20.06
N HIS A 317 6.66 -15.20 -18.82
CA HIS A 317 7.28 -16.44 -18.35
C HIS A 317 6.75 -16.77 -16.95
N PHE A 318 5.49 -17.19 -16.89
CA PHE A 318 4.81 -17.50 -15.62
C PHE A 318 5.55 -18.61 -14.87
N SER A 319 5.88 -18.37 -13.60
CA SER A 319 6.49 -19.36 -12.70
C SER A 319 6.11 -19.04 -11.25
N LEU A 320 5.47 -20.00 -10.59
CA LEU A 320 5.09 -19.91 -9.18
C LEU A 320 6.30 -19.68 -8.25
N ASN A 321 7.48 -20.19 -8.61
CA ASN A 321 8.71 -20.02 -7.83
C ASN A 321 9.20 -18.57 -7.74
N LYS A 322 8.70 -17.68 -8.60
CA LYS A 322 9.03 -16.23 -8.58
C LYS A 322 8.10 -15.44 -7.69
N LEU A 323 7.02 -16.03 -7.20
CA LEU A 323 6.05 -15.40 -6.34
C LEU A 323 6.37 -15.70 -4.88
N SER A 324 6.31 -14.69 -4.04
CA SER A 324 6.44 -14.82 -2.59
C SER A 324 5.08 -14.69 -1.93
N GLY A 325 4.60 -15.75 -1.32
CA GLY A 325 3.38 -15.70 -0.51
C GLY A 325 3.63 -15.05 0.86
N PRO A 326 2.61 -14.97 1.72
CA PRO A 326 2.70 -14.35 3.05
C PRO A 326 3.85 -14.91 3.91
N VAL A 327 4.09 -16.22 3.83
CA VAL A 327 5.20 -16.91 4.52
C VAL A 327 6.56 -16.44 4.02
N GLY A 328 6.72 -16.28 2.70
CA GLY A 328 7.94 -15.76 2.10
C GLY A 328 8.23 -14.32 2.52
N ILE A 329 7.20 -13.46 2.54
CA ILE A 329 7.32 -12.07 2.98
C ILE A 329 7.69 -12.00 4.47
N TYR A 330 7.08 -12.85 5.32
CA TYR A 330 7.45 -12.96 6.72
C TYR A 330 8.92 -13.36 6.89
N SER A 331 9.38 -14.37 6.15
CA SER A 331 10.78 -14.83 6.18
C SER A 331 11.75 -13.70 5.79
N GLN A 332 11.47 -12.99 4.69
CA GLN A 332 12.27 -11.84 4.27
C GLN A 332 12.27 -10.72 5.31
N THR A 333 11.11 -10.40 5.90
CA THR A 333 11.01 -9.40 6.97
C THR A 333 11.84 -9.80 8.17
N SER A 334 11.82 -11.08 8.55
CA SER A 334 12.61 -11.59 9.68
C SER A 334 14.11 -11.47 9.41
N GLN A 335 14.58 -11.81 8.22
CA GLN A 335 15.99 -11.65 7.82
C GLN A 335 16.42 -10.20 7.84
N VAL A 336 15.64 -9.31 7.20
CA VAL A 336 15.92 -7.87 7.12
C VAL A 336 15.91 -7.24 8.51
N SER A 337 15.07 -7.74 9.43
CA SER A 337 15.01 -7.25 10.83
C SER A 337 16.30 -7.47 11.62
N GLN A 338 17.08 -8.50 11.24
CA GLN A 338 18.37 -8.78 11.86
C GLN A 338 19.50 -7.87 11.33
N MET A 339 19.33 -7.34 10.11
CA MET A 339 20.31 -6.46 9.48
C MET A 339 20.27 -5.02 10.00
N GLY A 340 19.18 -4.63 10.68
CA GLY A 340 19.02 -3.33 11.31
C GLY A 340 17.99 -2.42 10.66
N PHE A 341 17.70 -1.28 11.32
CA PHE A 341 16.61 -0.36 10.98
C PHE A 341 16.70 0.17 9.54
N THR A 342 17.87 0.52 9.08
CA THR A 342 18.10 1.03 7.71
C THR A 342 17.63 0.06 6.64
N TYR A 343 17.86 -1.24 6.83
CA TYR A 343 17.41 -2.27 5.90
C TYR A 343 15.90 -2.51 5.98
N VAL A 344 15.33 -2.45 7.18
CA VAL A 344 13.86 -2.50 7.37
C VAL A 344 13.18 -1.34 6.64
N LEU A 345 13.75 -0.15 6.70
CA LEU A 345 13.22 1.03 6.02
C LEU A 345 13.29 0.89 4.50
N ALA A 346 14.43 0.42 3.96
CA ALA A 346 14.56 0.13 2.52
C ALA A 346 13.56 -0.95 2.05
N PHE A 347 13.37 -1.98 2.86
CA PHE A 347 12.41 -3.06 2.60
C PHE A 347 10.97 -2.54 2.62
N LEU A 348 10.60 -1.71 3.59
CA LEU A 348 9.29 -1.06 3.64
C LEU A 348 9.01 -0.25 2.35
N GLY A 349 9.99 0.56 1.89
CA GLY A 349 9.87 1.32 0.65
C GLY A 349 9.66 0.43 -0.57
N MET A 350 10.43 -0.64 -0.69
CA MET A 350 10.34 -1.61 -1.79
C MET A 350 8.98 -2.35 -1.80
N ILE A 351 8.56 -2.88 -0.65
CA ILE A 351 7.28 -3.61 -0.54
C ILE A 351 6.09 -2.67 -0.77
N SER A 352 6.19 -1.42 -0.33
CA SER A 352 5.14 -0.43 -0.54
C SER A 352 4.90 -0.15 -2.03
N ILE A 353 5.96 0.10 -2.79
CA ILE A 353 5.86 0.29 -4.25
C ILE A 353 5.34 -1.00 -4.92
N ASN A 354 5.84 -2.16 -4.49
CA ASN A 354 5.41 -3.44 -5.03
C ASN A 354 3.90 -3.66 -4.82
N LEU A 355 3.40 -3.44 -3.60
CA LEU A 355 1.98 -3.57 -3.27
C LEU A 355 1.12 -2.61 -4.11
N GLY A 356 1.57 -1.35 -4.26
CA GLY A 356 0.87 -0.38 -5.10
C GLY A 356 0.80 -0.81 -6.57
N ILE A 357 1.89 -1.29 -7.15
CA ILE A 357 1.93 -1.72 -8.56
C ILE A 357 1.12 -3.01 -8.76
N VAL A 358 1.26 -3.99 -7.87
CA VAL A 358 0.52 -5.26 -7.96
C VAL A 358 -0.99 -5.04 -7.86
N ASN A 359 -1.43 -4.14 -6.97
CA ASN A 359 -2.84 -3.81 -6.84
C ASN A 359 -3.41 -3.05 -8.06
N LEU A 360 -2.57 -2.47 -8.92
CA LEU A 360 -3.01 -1.88 -10.20
C LEU A 360 -3.15 -2.90 -11.34
N ILE A 361 -2.75 -4.16 -11.15
CA ILE A 361 -2.93 -5.19 -12.16
C ILE A 361 -4.44 -5.43 -12.35
N PRO A 362 -4.94 -5.51 -13.60
CA PRO A 362 -6.36 -5.68 -13.89
C PRO A 362 -6.84 -7.13 -13.63
N ILE A 363 -6.68 -7.56 -12.38
CA ILE A 363 -7.14 -8.88 -11.90
C ILE A 363 -8.33 -8.65 -10.97
N PRO A 364 -9.48 -9.31 -11.19
CA PRO A 364 -10.60 -9.24 -10.26
C PRO A 364 -10.18 -9.63 -8.83
N GLY A 365 -10.71 -8.93 -7.84
CA GLY A 365 -10.29 -9.08 -6.44
C GLY A 365 -9.14 -8.15 -6.02
N LEU A 366 -8.52 -7.42 -6.97
CA LEU A 366 -7.59 -6.32 -6.73
C LEU A 366 -8.24 -4.98 -7.18
N ASP A 367 -7.71 -3.85 -6.69
CA ASP A 367 -8.19 -2.51 -7.09
C ASP A 367 -8.09 -2.29 -8.61
N GLY A 368 -7.07 -2.84 -9.25
CA GLY A 368 -6.89 -2.81 -10.70
C GLY A 368 -8.04 -3.50 -11.45
N GLY A 369 -8.64 -4.54 -10.88
CA GLY A 369 -9.85 -5.16 -11.40
C GLY A 369 -11.04 -4.21 -11.36
N LYS A 370 -11.27 -3.53 -10.22
CA LYS A 370 -12.31 -2.50 -10.08
C LYS A 370 -12.08 -1.32 -11.02
N LEU A 371 -10.83 -0.88 -11.17
CA LEU A 371 -10.45 0.14 -12.14
C LEU A 371 -10.79 -0.28 -13.57
N LEU A 372 -10.52 -1.53 -13.94
CA LEU A 372 -10.89 -2.04 -15.27
C LEU A 372 -12.40 -2.03 -15.48
N LEU A 373 -13.21 -2.46 -14.49
CA LEU A 373 -14.67 -2.42 -14.56
C LEU A 373 -15.17 -0.97 -14.72
N ASN A 374 -14.62 -0.02 -13.98
CA ASN A 374 -14.97 1.39 -14.11
C ASN A 374 -14.55 1.98 -15.48
N LEU A 375 -13.44 1.54 -16.07
CA LEU A 375 -13.06 1.93 -17.43
C LEU A 375 -14.03 1.36 -18.47
N ILE A 376 -14.50 0.13 -18.29
CA ILE A 376 -15.54 -0.47 -19.14
C ILE A 376 -16.85 0.32 -18.99
N GLU A 377 -17.24 0.70 -17.78
CA GLU A 377 -18.41 1.56 -17.53
C GLU A 377 -18.28 2.90 -18.27
N LEU A 378 -17.09 3.54 -18.21
CA LEU A 378 -16.80 4.79 -18.91
C LEU A 378 -16.99 4.68 -20.42
N VAL A 379 -16.51 3.59 -21.03
CA VAL A 379 -16.62 3.36 -22.48
C VAL A 379 -18.04 3.00 -22.89
N ARG A 380 -18.75 2.23 -22.08
CA ARG A 380 -20.16 1.81 -22.35
C ARG A 380 -21.16 2.95 -22.11
N GLY A 381 -20.82 3.95 -21.29
CA GLY A 381 -21.73 5.00 -20.86
C GLY A 381 -22.89 4.51 -19.96
N LYS A 382 -22.79 3.29 -19.43
CA LYS A 382 -23.80 2.67 -18.55
C LYS A 382 -23.11 1.85 -17.47
N PRO A 383 -23.58 1.89 -16.20
CA PRO A 383 -23.03 1.11 -15.12
C PRO A 383 -23.13 -0.39 -15.41
N ILE A 384 -22.21 -1.16 -14.86
CA ILE A 384 -22.28 -2.62 -14.81
C ILE A 384 -23.29 -2.97 -13.72
N SER A 385 -24.15 -3.97 -13.94
CA SER A 385 -25.06 -4.40 -12.88
C SER A 385 -24.30 -5.00 -11.71
N GLU A 386 -24.77 -4.74 -10.50
CA GLU A 386 -24.17 -5.23 -9.24
C GLU A 386 -23.98 -6.75 -9.25
N GLU A 387 -24.93 -7.49 -9.81
CA GLU A 387 -24.86 -8.96 -9.95
C GLU A 387 -23.64 -9.40 -10.78
N HIS A 388 -23.39 -8.74 -11.92
CA HIS A 388 -22.23 -9.08 -12.79
C HIS A 388 -20.91 -8.67 -12.13
N GLU A 389 -20.88 -7.52 -11.43
CA GLU A 389 -19.70 -7.07 -10.69
C GLU A 389 -19.37 -8.07 -9.56
N ALA A 390 -20.37 -8.47 -8.76
CA ALA A 390 -20.22 -9.46 -7.70
C ALA A 390 -19.71 -10.82 -8.21
N ILE A 391 -20.23 -11.31 -9.36
CA ILE A 391 -19.77 -12.56 -9.96
C ILE A 391 -18.29 -12.45 -10.38
N VAL A 392 -17.91 -11.35 -11.02
CA VAL A 392 -16.53 -11.12 -11.45
C VAL A 392 -15.59 -11.05 -10.26
N GLU A 393 -15.99 -10.35 -9.19
CA GLU A 393 -15.21 -10.26 -7.93
C GLU A 393 -15.09 -11.63 -7.26
N LEU A 394 -16.15 -12.42 -7.18
CA LEU A 394 -16.14 -13.76 -6.61
C LEU A 394 -15.18 -14.70 -7.35
N ILE A 395 -15.21 -14.69 -8.68
CA ILE A 395 -14.29 -15.48 -9.52
C ILE A 395 -12.84 -15.03 -9.26
N GLY A 396 -12.59 -13.72 -9.22
CA GLY A 396 -11.27 -13.16 -8.97
C GLY A 396 -10.75 -13.53 -7.59
N PHE A 397 -11.57 -13.40 -6.56
CA PHE A 397 -11.24 -13.81 -5.20
C PHE A 397 -10.89 -15.30 -5.12
N GLY A 398 -11.69 -16.17 -5.76
CA GLY A 398 -11.42 -17.61 -5.84
C GLY A 398 -10.07 -17.91 -6.50
N LEU A 399 -9.76 -17.22 -7.61
CA LEU A 399 -8.48 -17.37 -8.31
C LEU A 399 -7.30 -16.92 -7.45
N LEU A 400 -7.43 -15.78 -6.77
CA LEU A 400 -6.40 -15.28 -5.84
C LEU A 400 -6.19 -16.23 -4.65
N LEU A 401 -7.26 -16.80 -4.11
CA LEU A 401 -7.16 -17.77 -3.01
C LEU A 401 -6.40 -19.02 -3.44
N VAL A 402 -6.71 -19.58 -4.62
CA VAL A 402 -5.99 -20.72 -5.19
C VAL A 402 -4.51 -20.37 -5.41
N LEU A 403 -4.22 -19.18 -5.93
CA LEU A 403 -2.85 -18.70 -6.15
C LEU A 403 -2.09 -18.58 -4.82
N ILE A 404 -2.69 -18.00 -3.78
CA ILE A 404 -2.08 -17.87 -2.45
C ILE A 404 -1.75 -19.25 -1.86
N ILE A 405 -2.68 -20.20 -1.95
CA ILE A 405 -2.47 -21.56 -1.47
C ILE A 405 -1.32 -22.23 -2.24
N ALA A 406 -1.32 -22.14 -3.57
CA ALA A 406 -0.27 -22.72 -4.41
C ALA A 406 1.12 -22.13 -4.11
N VAL A 407 1.22 -20.79 -4.02
CA VAL A 407 2.50 -20.10 -3.72
C VAL A 407 2.96 -20.41 -2.29
N THR A 408 2.04 -20.54 -1.34
CA THR A 408 2.38 -20.90 0.05
C THR A 408 2.91 -22.33 0.13
N ALA A 409 2.29 -23.27 -0.57
CA ALA A 409 2.76 -24.67 -0.65
C ALA A 409 4.17 -24.75 -1.28
N VAL A 410 4.43 -24.03 -2.38
CA VAL A 410 5.75 -23.94 -3.01
C VAL A 410 6.78 -23.33 -2.07
N SER A 411 6.43 -22.24 -1.37
CA SER A 411 7.33 -21.58 -0.42
C SER A 411 7.68 -22.50 0.76
N TYR A 412 6.73 -23.30 1.24
CA TYR A 412 6.94 -24.25 2.32
C TYR A 412 7.88 -25.40 1.90
N THR A 413 7.69 -25.94 0.69
CA THR A 413 8.57 -27.02 0.17
C THR A 413 10.02 -26.56 -0.01
N HIS A 414 10.24 -25.33 -0.45
CA HIS A 414 11.59 -24.75 -0.56
C HIS A 414 12.27 -24.46 0.79
N MET A 415 11.49 -24.24 1.87
CA MET A 415 12.05 -24.05 3.21
C MET A 415 12.38 -25.36 3.93
N THR A 416 11.71 -26.45 3.60
CA THR A 416 11.81 -27.73 4.32
C THR A 416 12.70 -28.77 3.65
N LEU A 417 13.00 -28.62 2.37
CA LEU A 417 13.92 -29.50 1.67
C LEU A 417 15.34 -28.88 1.67
N PRO A 418 16.32 -29.47 2.34
CA PRO A 418 17.72 -29.07 2.20
C PRO A 418 18.20 -29.38 0.78
N THR A 419 18.63 -28.36 0.04
CA THR A 419 19.36 -28.49 -1.23
C THR A 419 20.81 -28.86 -0.99
#